data_0d341bbed45533980b75eb12767f4329
#
_entry.id   0d341bbed45533980b75eb12767f4329
#
_cell.length_a   1.000
_cell.length_b   1.000
_cell.length_c   1.000
_cell.angle_alpha   90.00
_cell.angle_beta   90.00
_cell.angle_gamma   90.00
#
_symmetry.space_group_name_H-M   'P 1'
#
loop_
_entity.id
_entity.type
_entity.pdbx_description
1 polymer ?
#
loop_
_entity_poly.entity_id
_entity_poly.type
_entity_poly.pdbx_seq_one_letter_code
_entity_poly.pdbx_strand_id
1 'polypeptide(L)'
;MRWDLFCRVIDNFGDVGVAWRLASDLRARGETVRLWLDDASALAWMAPERGGVEVLDWNAVPEELGDAVIEMFGCQLPDAILQRMAQRPPRWINLEYLSAEDYVERSHGLASPQFSGPAQGLAKNFFYPGFTSRTGGLLREPGLLDEPAGLPAGFERREGERLVSLFAYPQANVQALVNLLADAPTLILASPGHFARPQLPRAVRWHDLPYLTQPAYDCLLRACDLNCVRGEDSFVRAQWAGKPFLWQIYFQDDGAHGPKLEAFLARYQPDETTAALFRAWNELGDWPAAPPSLDASHALAWRSQLAIQPDLTSQLLGFVGKSG
;
A
#
# COMPACT_ATOMS: atom_id res chain seq x y z
N MET A 1 -19.80 -14.92 -3.16
CA MET A 1 -19.52 -15.31 -1.75
C MET A 1 -19.63 -14.09 -0.86
N ARG A 2 -19.75 -14.26 0.46
CA ARG A 2 -19.71 -13.14 1.41
C ARG A 2 -18.37 -13.11 2.14
N TRP A 3 -17.72 -11.95 2.12
CA TRP A 3 -16.41 -11.71 2.70
C TRP A 3 -16.50 -10.73 3.85
N ASP A 4 -15.85 -11.06 4.96
CA ASP A 4 -15.65 -10.19 6.11
C ASP A 4 -14.16 -9.83 6.23
N LEU A 5 -13.84 -8.57 6.01
CA LEU A 5 -12.49 -8.05 6.14
C LEU A 5 -12.39 -7.28 7.46
N PHE A 6 -11.53 -7.71 8.35
CA PHE A 6 -11.27 -7.08 9.64
C PHE A 6 -9.92 -6.38 9.61
N CYS A 7 -9.90 -5.07 9.88
CA CYS A 7 -8.67 -4.28 9.89
C CYS A 7 -8.67 -3.33 11.09
N ARG A 8 -7.59 -3.36 11.87
CA ARG A 8 -7.26 -2.32 12.86
C ARG A 8 -6.29 -1.34 12.23
N VAL A 9 -6.58 -0.05 12.40
CA VAL A 9 -5.80 1.03 11.80
C VAL A 9 -4.64 1.39 12.73
N ILE A 10 -3.43 1.02 12.34
CA ILE A 10 -2.17 1.31 13.05
C ILE A 10 -1.35 2.35 12.27
N ASP A 11 -1.09 2.11 10.99
CA ASP A 11 -0.47 3.08 10.08
C ASP A 11 -1.53 3.98 9.45
N ASN A 12 -2.20 4.74 10.31
CA ASN A 12 -3.07 5.87 9.94
C ASN A 12 -3.88 5.63 8.64
N PHE A 13 -3.35 6.03 7.46
CA PHE A 13 -4.03 5.89 6.17
C PHE A 13 -3.59 4.63 5.38
N GLY A 14 -2.48 4.01 5.75
CA GLY A 14 -1.95 2.84 5.05
C GLY A 14 -2.86 1.63 5.18
N ASP A 15 -3.15 1.22 6.40
CA ASP A 15 -3.93 0.00 6.66
C ASP A 15 -5.36 0.12 6.12
N VAL A 16 -6.04 1.24 6.41
CA VAL A 16 -7.39 1.47 5.88
C VAL A 16 -7.39 1.61 4.37
N GLY A 17 -6.31 2.15 3.77
CA GLY A 17 -6.15 2.28 2.32
C GLY A 17 -6.11 0.94 1.61
N VAL A 18 -5.26 0.02 2.08
CA VAL A 18 -5.16 -1.35 1.55
C VAL A 18 -6.47 -2.11 1.77
N ALA A 19 -7.03 -2.02 2.98
CA ALA A 19 -8.29 -2.69 3.33
C ALA A 19 -9.45 -2.24 2.43
N TRP A 20 -9.57 -0.93 2.20
CA TRP A 20 -10.59 -0.38 1.32
C TRP A 20 -10.42 -0.80 -0.13
N ARG A 21 -9.18 -0.75 -0.68
CA ARG A 21 -8.92 -1.18 -2.06
C ARG A 21 -9.27 -2.65 -2.27
N LEU A 22 -8.87 -3.52 -1.34
CA LEU A 22 -9.22 -4.94 -1.42
C LEU A 22 -10.73 -5.15 -1.35
N ALA A 23 -11.42 -4.48 -0.42
CA ALA A 23 -12.87 -4.57 -0.29
C ALA A 23 -13.59 -4.10 -1.55
N SER A 24 -13.15 -2.98 -2.12
CA SER A 24 -13.71 -2.40 -3.35
C SER A 24 -13.47 -3.30 -4.57
N ASP A 25 -12.28 -3.87 -4.71
CA ASP A 25 -11.95 -4.76 -5.83
C ASP A 25 -12.72 -6.09 -5.74
N LEU A 26 -12.83 -6.69 -4.55
CA LEU A 26 -13.70 -7.85 -4.33
C LEU A 26 -15.16 -7.53 -4.70
N ARG A 27 -15.64 -6.36 -4.28
CA ARG A 27 -17.02 -5.93 -4.60
C ARG A 27 -17.22 -5.73 -6.10
N ALA A 28 -16.26 -5.11 -6.79
CA ALA A 28 -16.30 -4.92 -8.24
C ALA A 28 -16.29 -6.25 -9.02
N ARG A 29 -15.70 -7.30 -8.44
CA ARG A 29 -15.71 -8.67 -9.00
C ARG A 29 -16.96 -9.48 -8.63
N GLY A 30 -17.98 -8.85 -8.03
CA GLY A 30 -19.29 -9.46 -7.77
C GLY A 30 -19.44 -10.10 -6.39
N GLU A 31 -18.46 -9.94 -5.51
CA GLU A 31 -18.52 -10.46 -4.15
C GLU A 31 -19.38 -9.56 -3.24
N THR A 32 -19.94 -10.12 -2.18
CA THR A 32 -20.58 -9.35 -1.11
C THR A 32 -19.54 -9.09 -0.03
N VAL A 33 -19.28 -7.83 0.32
CA VAL A 33 -18.16 -7.46 1.19
C VAL A 33 -18.60 -6.60 2.35
N ARG A 34 -18.17 -6.98 3.56
CA ARG A 34 -18.25 -6.19 4.77
C ARG A 34 -16.83 -5.87 5.24
N LEU A 35 -16.58 -4.60 5.50
CA LEU A 35 -15.31 -4.10 6.01
C LEU A 35 -15.49 -3.61 7.45
N TRP A 36 -14.82 -4.26 8.39
CA TRP A 36 -14.88 -3.99 9.82
C TRP A 36 -13.66 -3.19 10.24
N LEU A 37 -13.87 -1.96 10.72
CA LEU A 37 -12.81 -1.02 11.08
C LEU A 37 -13.00 -0.48 12.50
N ASP A 38 -11.91 -0.27 13.21
CA ASP A 38 -11.89 0.47 14.48
C ASP A 38 -11.87 1.99 14.26
N ASP A 39 -11.33 2.45 13.13
CA ASP A 39 -11.39 3.83 12.66
C ASP A 39 -11.68 3.91 11.15
N ALA A 40 -12.87 4.34 10.80
CA ALA A 40 -13.31 4.55 9.42
C ALA A 40 -13.24 6.01 8.97
N SER A 41 -12.69 6.91 9.77
CA SER A 41 -12.73 8.37 9.55
C SER A 41 -12.07 8.78 8.22
N ALA A 42 -10.95 8.17 7.86
CA ALA A 42 -10.24 8.44 6.62
C ALA A 42 -11.07 8.12 5.36
N LEU A 43 -12.00 7.18 5.44
CA LEU A 43 -12.86 6.84 4.31
C LEU A 43 -13.80 7.98 3.90
N ALA A 44 -14.01 8.97 4.74
CA ALA A 44 -14.87 10.13 4.43
C ALA A 44 -14.32 10.93 3.24
N TRP A 45 -13.00 11.01 3.08
CA TRP A 45 -12.34 11.70 1.98
C TRP A 45 -11.66 10.75 1.00
N MET A 46 -11.11 9.64 1.51
CA MET A 46 -10.38 8.65 0.68
C MET A 46 -11.31 7.93 -0.31
N ALA A 47 -12.53 7.61 0.16
CA ALA A 47 -13.54 6.87 -0.58
C ALA A 47 -14.95 7.34 -0.20
N PRO A 48 -15.37 8.55 -0.58
CA PRO A 48 -16.66 9.09 -0.23
C PRO A 48 -17.83 8.24 -0.78
N GLU A 49 -17.59 7.60 -1.93
CA GLU A 49 -18.54 6.65 -2.54
C GLU A 49 -18.18 5.23 -2.10
N ARG A 50 -19.07 4.58 -1.37
CA ARG A 50 -18.83 3.25 -0.79
C ARG A 50 -18.98 2.09 -1.78
N GLY A 51 -19.45 2.32 -3.00
CA GLY A 51 -19.51 1.31 -4.07
C GLY A 51 -20.24 0.00 -3.72
N GLY A 52 -21.06 0.00 -2.67
CA GLY A 52 -21.77 -1.19 -2.18
C GLY A 52 -20.95 -2.05 -1.20
N VAL A 53 -19.81 -1.57 -0.71
CA VAL A 53 -19.11 -2.15 0.44
C VAL A 53 -19.80 -1.68 1.72
N GLU A 54 -20.19 -2.62 2.58
CA GLU A 54 -20.75 -2.32 3.89
C GLU A 54 -19.61 -2.08 4.90
N VAL A 55 -19.51 -0.87 5.45
CA VAL A 55 -18.50 -0.53 6.45
C VAL A 55 -19.13 -0.59 7.84
N LEU A 56 -18.54 -1.38 8.73
CA LEU A 56 -19.06 -1.72 10.04
C LEU A 56 -18.04 -1.39 11.14
N ASP A 57 -18.56 -1.15 12.35
CA ASP A 57 -17.72 -0.95 13.52
C ASP A 57 -17.04 -2.25 13.94
N TRP A 58 -15.76 -2.19 14.25
CA TRP A 58 -14.93 -3.30 14.71
C TRP A 58 -15.54 -4.10 15.87
N ASN A 59 -16.23 -3.41 16.80
CA ASN A 59 -16.78 -4.03 18.00
C ASN A 59 -18.17 -4.64 17.77
N ALA A 60 -18.78 -4.43 16.62
CA ALA A 60 -20.07 -5.03 16.30
C ALA A 60 -19.91 -6.54 16.03
N VAL A 61 -20.83 -7.34 16.53
CA VAL A 61 -20.82 -8.79 16.33
C VAL A 61 -21.98 -9.16 15.42
N PRO A 62 -21.73 -9.69 14.22
CA PRO A 62 -22.79 -10.10 13.32
C PRO A 62 -23.49 -11.36 13.82
N GLU A 63 -24.73 -11.58 13.40
CA GLU A 63 -25.44 -12.85 13.63
C GLU A 63 -24.70 -14.01 12.92
N GLU A 64 -24.29 -13.78 11.67
CA GLU A 64 -23.51 -14.72 10.89
C GLU A 64 -22.33 -14.05 10.19
N LEU A 65 -21.21 -14.74 10.17
CA LEU A 65 -20.04 -14.37 9.37
C LEU A 65 -20.18 -14.81 7.91
N GLY A 66 -19.34 -14.23 7.05
CA GLY A 66 -19.22 -14.61 5.66
C GLY A 66 -18.61 -15.99 5.44
N ASP A 67 -18.52 -16.37 4.17
CA ASP A 67 -17.88 -17.62 3.74
C ASP A 67 -16.35 -17.52 3.89
N ALA A 68 -15.80 -16.30 3.77
CA ALA A 68 -14.40 -15.98 3.99
C ALA A 68 -14.26 -14.86 5.04
N VAL A 69 -13.33 -15.02 5.95
CA VAL A 69 -12.91 -14.01 6.95
C VAL A 69 -11.45 -13.70 6.73
N ILE A 70 -11.17 -12.42 6.41
CA ILE A 70 -9.81 -11.91 6.28
C ILE A 70 -9.47 -11.12 7.55
N GLU A 71 -8.46 -11.61 8.27
CA GLU A 71 -7.77 -10.89 9.33
C GLU A 71 -6.61 -10.14 8.69
N MET A 72 -6.70 -8.81 8.61
CA MET A 72 -5.66 -8.01 7.95
C MET A 72 -4.55 -7.67 8.94
N PHE A 73 -3.31 -7.85 8.50
CA PHE A 73 -2.10 -7.43 9.23
C PHE A 73 -1.98 -8.01 10.65
N GLY A 74 -2.51 -9.21 10.87
CA GLY A 74 -2.47 -9.86 12.18
C GLY A 74 -3.24 -9.09 13.26
N CYS A 75 -4.34 -8.42 12.91
CA CYS A 75 -5.08 -7.51 13.78
C CYS A 75 -5.73 -8.16 15.00
N GLN A 76 -5.63 -9.47 15.17
CA GLN A 76 -6.18 -10.28 16.26
C GLN A 76 -7.70 -10.07 16.43
N LEU A 77 -8.46 -10.95 15.80
CA LEU A 77 -9.92 -10.90 15.83
C LEU A 77 -10.47 -10.95 17.27
N PRO A 78 -11.54 -10.20 17.58
CA PRO A 78 -12.21 -10.28 18.88
C PRO A 78 -12.71 -11.70 19.19
N ASP A 79 -12.67 -12.10 20.47
CA ASP A 79 -13.12 -13.41 20.93
C ASP A 79 -14.55 -13.76 20.50
N ALA A 80 -15.44 -12.77 20.50
CA ALA A 80 -16.82 -12.94 20.03
C ALA A 80 -16.90 -13.35 18.56
N ILE A 81 -16.03 -12.81 17.71
CA ILE A 81 -15.92 -13.19 16.30
C ILE A 81 -15.34 -14.61 16.18
N LEU A 82 -14.28 -14.94 16.93
CA LEU A 82 -13.69 -16.27 16.95
C LEU A 82 -14.69 -17.35 17.39
N GLN A 83 -15.53 -17.04 18.40
CA GLN A 83 -16.62 -17.92 18.83
C GLN A 83 -17.69 -18.15 17.74
N ARG A 84 -18.02 -17.12 16.96
CA ARG A 84 -18.91 -17.25 15.80
C ARG A 84 -18.29 -18.10 14.71
N MET A 85 -17.02 -17.91 14.43
CA MET A 85 -16.27 -18.73 13.46
C MET A 85 -16.25 -20.21 13.88
N ALA A 86 -16.12 -20.52 15.17
CA ALA A 86 -16.15 -21.89 15.66
C ALA A 86 -17.51 -22.59 15.47
N GLN A 87 -18.62 -21.82 15.48
CA GLN A 87 -19.96 -22.37 15.22
C GLN A 87 -20.21 -22.68 13.73
N ARG A 88 -19.69 -21.83 12.85
CA ARG A 88 -19.76 -21.99 11.39
C ARG A 88 -18.41 -21.61 10.80
N PRO A 89 -17.48 -22.56 10.61
CA PRO A 89 -16.12 -22.28 10.18
C PRO A 89 -16.07 -21.64 8.79
N PRO A 90 -15.55 -20.37 8.66
CA PRO A 90 -15.30 -19.76 7.38
C PRO A 90 -13.92 -20.18 6.84
N ARG A 91 -13.59 -19.76 5.63
CA ARG A 91 -12.19 -19.68 5.19
C ARG A 91 -11.50 -18.55 5.93
N TRP A 92 -10.64 -18.87 6.89
CA TRP A 92 -9.92 -17.89 7.69
C TRP A 92 -8.53 -17.63 7.13
N ILE A 93 -8.30 -16.38 6.72
CA ILE A 93 -7.06 -15.93 6.11
C ILE A 93 -6.49 -14.80 6.95
N ASN A 94 -5.21 -14.86 7.28
CA ASN A 94 -4.45 -13.72 7.75
C ASN A 94 -3.71 -13.11 6.55
N LEU A 95 -4.17 -11.96 6.08
CA LEU A 95 -3.50 -11.20 5.05
C LEU A 95 -2.43 -10.34 5.69
N GLU A 96 -1.18 -10.71 5.46
CA GLU A 96 -0.01 -10.08 6.03
C GLU A 96 0.39 -8.80 5.28
N TYR A 97 1.28 -8.02 5.87
CA TYR A 97 1.93 -6.90 5.21
C TYR A 97 2.78 -7.34 4.01
N LEU A 98 2.85 -6.48 3.01
CA LEU A 98 3.73 -6.67 1.85
C LEU A 98 5.20 -6.75 2.29
N SER A 99 5.90 -7.77 1.81
CA SER A 99 7.34 -7.87 1.98
C SER A 99 8.03 -8.47 0.75
N ALA A 100 9.27 -8.04 0.53
CA ALA A 100 10.18 -8.60 -0.48
C ALA A 100 11.13 -9.66 0.10
N GLU A 101 11.08 -9.90 1.40
CA GLU A 101 11.95 -10.85 2.11
C GLU A 101 11.64 -12.31 1.75
N ASP A 102 12.64 -13.17 1.77
CA ASP A 102 12.50 -14.55 1.30
C ASP A 102 11.58 -15.43 2.16
N TYR A 103 11.37 -15.05 3.44
CA TYR A 103 10.49 -15.83 4.32
C TYR A 103 9.03 -15.82 3.85
N VAL A 104 8.57 -14.75 3.18
CA VAL A 104 7.18 -14.65 2.72
C VAL A 104 6.83 -15.74 1.72
N GLU A 105 7.78 -16.13 0.86
CA GLU A 105 7.57 -17.21 -0.11
C GLU A 105 7.42 -18.58 0.54
N ARG A 106 8.12 -18.80 1.66
CA ARG A 106 8.05 -20.06 2.43
C ARG A 106 6.80 -20.13 3.32
N SER A 107 6.29 -18.97 3.70
CA SER A 107 5.19 -18.84 4.65
C SER A 107 3.83 -18.64 3.98
N HIS A 108 3.82 -18.24 2.69
CA HIS A 108 2.60 -18.03 1.93
C HIS A 108 1.78 -19.31 1.78
N GLY A 109 0.49 -19.24 2.14
CA GLY A 109 -0.45 -20.35 2.07
C GLY A 109 -0.36 -21.34 3.23
N LEU A 110 0.61 -21.19 4.16
CA LEU A 110 0.73 -22.11 5.31
C LEU A 110 -0.48 -21.98 6.25
N ALA A 111 -0.94 -23.12 6.73
CA ALA A 111 -1.99 -23.21 7.72
C ALA A 111 -1.41 -23.14 9.13
N SER A 112 -2.06 -22.40 10.01
CA SER A 112 -1.78 -22.32 11.45
C SER A 112 -2.98 -22.87 12.24
N PRO A 113 -2.97 -24.14 12.64
CA PRO A 113 -4.03 -24.71 13.46
C PRO A 113 -4.11 -24.04 14.84
N GLN A 114 -5.32 -23.79 15.30
CA GLN A 114 -5.56 -23.21 16.61
C GLN A 114 -5.80 -24.32 17.64
N PHE A 115 -4.88 -24.47 18.57
CA PHE A 115 -4.90 -25.57 19.57
C PHE A 115 -5.62 -25.20 20.87
N SER A 116 -5.95 -23.91 21.06
CA SER A 116 -6.61 -23.41 22.27
C SER A 116 -7.40 -22.13 22.00
N GLY A 117 -8.15 -21.69 23.00
CA GLY A 117 -8.93 -20.45 22.92
C GLY A 117 -10.24 -20.58 22.13
N PRO A 118 -10.92 -19.44 21.85
CA PRO A 118 -12.24 -19.42 21.22
C PRO A 118 -12.29 -20.03 19.81
N ALA A 119 -11.14 -20.02 19.11
CA ALA A 119 -11.01 -20.56 17.74
C ALA A 119 -10.44 -22.01 17.73
N GLN A 120 -10.40 -22.72 18.87
CA GLN A 120 -9.86 -24.06 18.92
C GLN A 120 -10.48 -24.99 17.86
N GLY A 121 -9.61 -25.70 17.13
CA GLY A 121 -10.02 -26.60 16.06
C GLY A 121 -10.11 -25.95 14.68
N LEU A 122 -10.04 -24.62 14.59
CA LEU A 122 -9.94 -23.91 13.31
C LEU A 122 -8.50 -23.86 12.83
N ALA A 123 -8.31 -23.56 11.54
CA ALA A 123 -7.01 -23.26 10.95
C ALA A 123 -7.06 -21.90 10.27
N LYS A 124 -6.07 -21.04 10.56
CA LYS A 124 -5.84 -19.77 9.90
C LYS A 124 -4.76 -19.94 8.83
N ASN A 125 -5.01 -19.51 7.60
CA ASN A 125 -4.01 -19.54 6.54
C ASN A 125 -3.31 -18.19 6.41
N PHE A 126 -1.97 -18.19 6.38
CA PHE A 126 -1.20 -16.99 6.12
C PHE A 126 -1.16 -16.68 4.62
N PHE A 127 -1.46 -15.45 4.26
CA PHE A 127 -1.44 -14.99 2.88
C PHE A 127 -0.56 -13.75 2.78
N TYR A 128 0.58 -13.90 2.12
CA TYR A 128 1.57 -12.83 2.01
C TYR A 128 1.52 -12.17 0.64
N PRO A 129 1.17 -10.86 0.55
CA PRO A 129 1.46 -10.06 -0.63
C PRO A 129 2.96 -10.05 -0.92
N GLY A 130 3.34 -9.96 -2.19
CA GLY A 130 4.76 -9.97 -2.54
C GLY A 130 5.00 -9.87 -4.04
N PHE A 131 6.26 -9.98 -4.42
CA PHE A 131 6.78 -9.63 -5.74
C PHE A 131 7.06 -10.84 -6.64
N THR A 132 6.77 -12.04 -6.20
CA THR A 132 7.10 -13.28 -6.93
C THR A 132 5.88 -14.16 -7.13
N SER A 133 5.97 -15.10 -8.06
CA SER A 133 4.90 -16.09 -8.31
C SER A 133 4.63 -17.06 -7.14
N ARG A 134 5.46 -17.03 -6.10
CA ARG A 134 5.30 -17.82 -4.86
C ARG A 134 4.66 -17.03 -3.72
N THR A 135 4.15 -15.84 -4.01
CA THR A 135 3.45 -14.96 -3.06
C THR A 135 2.06 -14.61 -3.58
N GLY A 136 1.27 -13.90 -2.79
CA GLY A 136 -0.07 -13.48 -3.14
C GLY A 136 -0.17 -12.35 -4.19
N GLY A 137 0.97 -11.87 -4.72
CA GLY A 137 0.98 -10.76 -5.67
C GLY A 137 0.66 -9.41 -5.03
N LEU A 138 0.32 -8.43 -5.83
CA LEU A 138 -0.01 -7.07 -5.41
C LEU A 138 -1.45 -6.72 -5.78
N LEU A 139 -2.07 -5.83 -5.00
CA LEU A 139 -3.37 -5.25 -5.36
C LEU A 139 -3.27 -4.52 -6.70
N ARG A 140 -4.11 -4.92 -7.65
CA ARG A 140 -4.22 -4.32 -8.97
C ARG A 140 -5.63 -4.55 -9.50
N GLU A 141 -6.43 -3.52 -9.46
CA GLU A 141 -7.79 -3.55 -10.00
C GLU A 141 -7.78 -3.73 -11.53
N PRO A 142 -8.76 -4.41 -12.12
CA PRO A 142 -8.89 -4.49 -13.57
C PRO A 142 -8.90 -3.10 -14.22
N GLY A 143 -8.12 -2.90 -15.28
CA GLY A 143 -8.02 -1.63 -16.00
C GLY A 143 -7.10 -0.58 -15.38
N LEU A 144 -6.54 -0.81 -14.17
CA LEU A 144 -5.69 0.18 -13.49
C LEU A 144 -4.53 0.69 -14.35
N LEU A 145 -3.93 -0.18 -15.17
CA LEU A 145 -2.75 0.20 -15.97
C LEU A 145 -3.09 1.09 -17.18
N ASP A 146 -4.36 1.13 -17.57
CA ASP A 146 -4.88 1.89 -18.71
C ASP A 146 -5.51 3.23 -18.28
N GLU A 147 -5.59 3.48 -16.97
CA GLU A 147 -6.16 4.71 -16.45
C GLU A 147 -5.28 5.93 -16.75
N PRO A 148 -5.90 7.10 -17.04
CA PRO A 148 -5.16 8.29 -17.42
C PRO A 148 -4.32 8.87 -16.29
N ALA A 149 -3.26 9.58 -16.64
CA ALA A 149 -2.58 10.51 -15.77
C ALA A 149 -3.41 11.80 -15.62
N GLY A 150 -3.37 12.42 -14.45
CA GLY A 150 -4.10 13.67 -14.23
C GLY A 150 -3.60 14.43 -13.01
N LEU A 151 -3.57 15.75 -13.13
CA LEU A 151 -3.30 16.63 -12.00
C LEU A 151 -4.63 17.09 -11.38
N PRO A 152 -4.67 17.30 -10.07
CA PRO A 152 -5.81 17.95 -9.44
C PRO A 152 -6.10 19.32 -10.08
N ALA A 153 -7.35 19.75 -10.06
CA ALA A 153 -7.73 21.04 -10.65
C ALA A 153 -7.00 22.22 -9.98
N GLY A 154 -6.61 23.22 -10.78
CA GLY A 154 -5.94 24.43 -10.28
C GLY A 154 -4.41 24.38 -10.29
N PHE A 155 -3.81 23.32 -10.86
CA PHE A 155 -2.35 23.23 -11.00
C PHE A 155 -1.92 23.46 -12.44
N GLU A 156 -0.92 24.34 -12.61
CA GLU A 156 -0.22 24.53 -13.86
C GLU A 156 1.25 24.13 -13.70
N ARG A 157 1.66 23.14 -14.48
CA ARG A 157 3.07 22.83 -14.71
C ARG A 157 3.65 23.89 -15.63
N ARG A 158 4.76 24.50 -15.22
CA ARG A 158 5.53 25.39 -16.10
C ARG A 158 6.35 24.57 -17.10
N GLU A 159 6.68 25.17 -18.23
CA GLU A 159 7.56 24.54 -19.22
C GLU A 159 8.92 24.17 -18.59
N GLY A 160 9.38 22.94 -18.82
CA GLY A 160 10.64 22.42 -18.26
C GLY A 160 10.62 22.15 -16.75
N GLU A 161 9.49 22.31 -16.08
CA GLU A 161 9.37 22.07 -14.63
C GLU A 161 9.14 20.59 -14.35
N ARG A 162 9.90 20.03 -13.41
CA ARG A 162 9.76 18.68 -12.87
C ARG A 162 8.60 18.64 -11.88
N LEU A 163 7.74 17.63 -11.97
CA LEU A 163 6.67 17.39 -11.00
C LEU A 163 7.06 16.28 -10.02
N VAL A 164 6.95 16.56 -8.73
CA VAL A 164 7.24 15.59 -7.67
C VAL A 164 6.03 15.48 -6.75
N SER A 165 5.44 14.29 -6.62
CA SER A 165 4.49 14.04 -5.55
C SER A 165 5.23 13.71 -4.27
N LEU A 166 4.81 14.28 -3.16
CA LEU A 166 5.41 14.05 -1.84
C LEU A 166 4.34 13.61 -0.84
N PHE A 167 4.47 12.38 -0.37
CA PHE A 167 3.72 11.86 0.75
C PHE A 167 4.71 11.15 1.68
N ALA A 168 4.93 11.69 2.88
CA ALA A 168 6.01 11.27 3.78
C ALA A 168 5.57 11.19 5.23
N TYR A 169 6.29 10.40 6.04
CA TYR A 169 6.16 10.37 7.49
C TYR A 169 6.84 11.58 8.14
N PRO A 170 6.52 11.89 9.42
CA PRO A 170 7.04 13.09 10.11
C PRO A 170 8.56 13.16 10.18
N GLN A 171 9.25 12.02 10.27
CA GLN A 171 10.71 11.92 10.37
C GLN A 171 11.45 12.14 9.05
N ALA A 172 10.73 12.24 7.92
CA ALA A 172 11.36 12.40 6.61
C ALA A 172 12.24 13.65 6.54
N ASN A 173 13.47 13.52 6.07
CA ASN A 173 14.34 14.66 5.81
C ASN A 173 13.97 15.36 4.50
N VAL A 174 12.81 16.02 4.51
CA VAL A 174 12.28 16.73 3.33
C VAL A 174 13.19 17.87 2.90
N GLN A 175 13.94 18.50 3.83
CA GLN A 175 14.89 19.55 3.49
C GLN A 175 16.02 19.04 2.60
N ALA A 176 16.58 17.87 2.91
CA ALA A 176 17.64 17.28 2.10
C ALA A 176 17.11 16.87 0.70
N LEU A 177 15.91 16.31 0.61
CA LEU A 177 15.27 16.00 -0.67
C LEU A 177 15.08 17.27 -1.51
N VAL A 178 14.55 18.34 -0.94
CA VAL A 178 14.32 19.62 -1.64
C VAL A 178 15.62 20.24 -2.13
N ASN A 179 16.69 20.18 -1.32
CA ASN A 179 18.01 20.65 -1.73
C ASN A 179 18.58 19.82 -2.90
N LEU A 180 18.40 18.49 -2.86
CA LEU A 180 18.85 17.61 -3.93
C LEU A 180 18.12 17.86 -5.25
N LEU A 181 16.82 18.19 -5.19
CA LEU A 181 15.99 18.47 -6.35
C LEU A 181 16.11 19.91 -6.89
N ALA A 182 16.90 20.75 -6.25
CA ALA A 182 17.11 22.14 -6.65
C ALA A 182 18.04 22.33 -7.87
N ASP A 183 18.54 21.24 -8.44
CA ASP A 183 19.35 21.21 -9.67
C ASP A 183 18.56 21.66 -10.93
N ALA A 184 17.23 21.57 -10.87
CA ALA A 184 16.33 21.97 -11.97
C ALA A 184 15.02 22.59 -11.43
N PRO A 185 14.29 23.35 -12.26
CA PRO A 185 12.94 23.83 -11.90
C PRO A 185 12.06 22.67 -11.46
N THR A 186 11.53 22.73 -10.24
CA THR A 186 10.76 21.63 -9.64
C THR A 186 9.51 22.16 -8.94
N LEU A 187 8.36 21.54 -9.18
CA LEU A 187 7.14 21.74 -8.39
C LEU A 187 6.89 20.50 -7.54
N ILE A 188 6.89 20.69 -6.22
CA ILE A 188 6.52 19.66 -5.25
C ILE A 188 5.04 19.79 -4.92
N LEU A 189 4.29 18.71 -5.12
CA LEU A 189 2.88 18.54 -4.77
C LEU A 189 2.81 17.71 -3.50
N ALA A 190 2.68 18.39 -2.35
CA ALA A 190 2.75 17.76 -1.04
C ALA A 190 1.38 17.33 -0.55
N SER A 191 1.19 16.03 -0.37
CA SER A 191 0.01 15.48 0.31
C SER A 191 -0.02 15.89 1.79
N PRO A 192 -1.19 15.98 2.42
CA PRO A 192 -1.31 16.28 3.84
C PRO A 192 -0.44 15.33 4.69
N GLY A 193 0.36 15.90 5.60
CA GLY A 193 1.28 15.15 6.44
C GLY A 193 1.82 16.03 7.57
N HIS A 194 2.56 15.41 8.50
CA HIS A 194 3.11 16.08 9.70
C HIS A 194 4.63 16.32 9.63
N PHE A 195 5.24 16.22 8.44
CA PHE A 195 6.65 16.52 8.26
C PHE A 195 6.92 18.04 8.32
N ALA A 196 8.18 18.39 8.67
CA ALA A 196 8.59 19.79 8.76
C ALA A 196 8.58 20.47 7.37
N ARG A 197 8.01 21.67 7.27
CA ARG A 197 8.05 22.49 6.06
C ARG A 197 9.49 22.88 5.74
N PRO A 198 10.01 22.55 4.53
CA PRO A 198 11.39 22.90 4.19
C PRO A 198 11.53 24.37 3.80
N GLN A 199 12.77 24.88 3.89
CA GLN A 199 13.17 26.11 3.22
C GLN A 199 13.31 25.84 1.72
N LEU A 200 12.66 26.64 0.89
CA LEU A 200 12.61 26.40 -0.55
C LEU A 200 13.75 27.11 -1.29
N PRO A 201 14.63 26.39 -1.99
CA PRO A 201 15.54 26.97 -2.97
C PRO A 201 14.76 27.66 -4.08
N ARG A 202 15.39 28.65 -4.75
CA ARG A 202 14.75 29.44 -5.82
C ARG A 202 14.17 28.58 -6.97
N ALA A 203 14.79 27.45 -7.25
CA ALA A 203 14.36 26.53 -8.30
C ALA A 203 13.14 25.67 -7.92
N VAL A 204 12.76 25.65 -6.64
CA VAL A 204 11.70 24.75 -6.13
C VAL A 204 10.46 25.54 -5.77
N ARG A 205 9.33 25.17 -6.37
CA ARG A 205 8.01 25.60 -5.96
C ARG A 205 7.34 24.50 -5.13
N TRP A 206 6.45 24.90 -4.25
CA TRP A 206 5.74 23.99 -3.35
C TRP A 206 4.26 24.28 -3.38
N HIS A 207 3.48 23.22 -3.40
CA HIS A 207 2.04 23.33 -3.28
C HIS A 207 1.51 22.25 -2.33
N ASP A 208 0.73 22.67 -1.33
CA ASP A 208 0.05 21.77 -0.41
C ASP A 208 -1.25 21.28 -1.05
N LEU A 209 -1.37 19.98 -1.21
CA LEU A 209 -2.57 19.32 -1.74
C LEU A 209 -3.66 19.21 -0.66
N PRO A 210 -4.92 19.23 -1.04
CA PRO A 210 -5.98 18.73 -0.16
C PRO A 210 -5.89 17.21 -0.01
N TYR A 211 -6.66 16.63 0.87
CA TYR A 211 -6.89 15.19 0.87
C TYR A 211 -7.51 14.76 -0.47
N LEU A 212 -6.93 13.75 -1.09
CA LEU A 212 -7.36 13.21 -2.39
C LEU A 212 -8.06 11.87 -2.20
N THR A 213 -9.08 11.60 -3.01
CA THR A 213 -9.59 10.23 -3.13
C THR A 213 -8.51 9.30 -3.67
N GLN A 214 -8.62 8.01 -3.41
CA GLN A 214 -7.64 7.04 -3.92
C GLN A 214 -7.50 7.09 -5.46
N PRO A 215 -8.57 7.15 -6.26
CA PRO A 215 -8.43 7.30 -7.71
C PRO A 215 -7.72 8.59 -8.12
N ALA A 216 -8.03 9.72 -7.46
CA ALA A 216 -7.37 10.99 -7.75
C ALA A 216 -5.87 10.96 -7.39
N TYR A 217 -5.50 10.29 -6.29
CA TYR A 217 -4.12 10.08 -5.92
C TYR A 217 -3.37 9.19 -6.94
N ASP A 218 -4.00 8.13 -7.43
CA ASP A 218 -3.43 7.29 -8.47
C ASP A 218 -3.19 8.05 -9.79
N CYS A 219 -4.12 8.94 -10.17
CA CYS A 219 -3.94 9.84 -11.32
C CYS A 219 -2.76 10.80 -11.12
N LEU A 220 -2.61 11.35 -9.91
CA LEU A 220 -1.48 12.21 -9.55
C LEU A 220 -0.14 11.48 -9.68
N LEU A 221 -0.02 10.25 -9.16
CA LEU A 221 1.21 9.46 -9.25
C LEU A 221 1.62 9.20 -10.71
N ARG A 222 0.66 8.97 -11.59
CA ARG A 222 0.92 8.80 -13.03
C ARG A 222 1.36 10.09 -13.73
N ALA A 223 0.94 11.24 -13.23
CA ALA A 223 1.26 12.55 -13.80
C ALA A 223 2.62 13.09 -13.36
N CYS A 224 3.14 12.66 -12.21
CA CYS A 224 4.40 13.15 -11.67
C CYS A 224 5.61 12.45 -12.30
N ASP A 225 6.75 13.15 -12.31
CA ASP A 225 8.02 12.65 -12.84
C ASP A 225 8.78 11.85 -11.76
N LEU A 226 8.52 12.14 -10.47
CA LEU A 226 9.04 11.42 -9.31
C LEU A 226 7.95 11.32 -8.23
N ASN A 227 7.80 10.15 -7.63
CA ASN A 227 6.84 9.90 -6.56
C ASN A 227 7.54 9.53 -5.24
N CYS A 228 7.51 10.42 -4.25
CA CYS A 228 7.93 10.10 -2.89
C CYS A 228 6.70 9.60 -2.13
N VAL A 229 6.69 8.32 -1.79
CA VAL A 229 5.55 7.62 -1.18
C VAL A 229 5.93 6.97 0.15
N ARG A 230 4.94 6.64 0.99
CA ARG A 230 5.15 6.00 2.29
C ARG A 230 4.22 4.83 2.52
N GLY A 231 4.57 4.00 3.51
CA GLY A 231 3.73 2.87 3.92
C GLY A 231 3.53 1.84 2.81
N GLU A 232 2.40 1.15 2.81
CA GLU A 232 2.15 0.04 1.87
C GLU A 232 1.28 0.45 0.67
N ASP A 233 0.09 1.05 0.90
CA ASP A 233 -0.84 1.37 -0.20
C ASP A 233 -0.19 2.26 -1.25
N SER A 234 0.34 3.42 -0.86
CA SER A 234 0.94 4.37 -1.80
C SER A 234 2.21 3.81 -2.47
N PHE A 235 2.95 2.92 -1.81
CA PHE A 235 4.09 2.22 -2.39
C PHE A 235 3.68 1.27 -3.53
N VAL A 236 2.63 0.48 -3.33
CA VAL A 236 2.10 -0.38 -4.39
C VAL A 236 1.59 0.47 -5.57
N ARG A 237 0.91 1.58 -5.29
CA ARG A 237 0.38 2.48 -6.34
C ARG A 237 1.48 3.19 -7.14
N ALA A 238 2.58 3.60 -6.49
CA ALA A 238 3.74 4.18 -7.18
C ALA A 238 4.38 3.20 -8.18
N GLN A 239 4.45 1.93 -7.85
CA GLN A 239 4.94 0.89 -8.77
C GLN A 239 4.03 0.74 -9.98
N TRP A 240 2.70 0.74 -9.79
CA TRP A 240 1.73 0.68 -10.89
C TRP A 240 1.70 1.96 -11.74
N ALA A 241 2.08 3.11 -11.18
CA ALA A 241 2.24 4.34 -11.95
C ALA A 241 3.34 4.23 -13.02
N GLY A 242 4.33 3.36 -12.85
CA GLY A 242 5.44 3.17 -13.79
C GLY A 242 6.33 4.40 -13.93
N LYS A 243 6.44 5.18 -12.89
CA LYS A 243 7.28 6.37 -12.77
C LYS A 243 8.38 6.13 -11.73
N PRO A 244 9.51 6.84 -11.79
CA PRO A 244 10.49 6.85 -10.71
C PRO A 244 9.83 7.15 -9.37
N PHE A 245 10.24 6.43 -8.33
CA PHE A 245 9.69 6.62 -7.00
C PHE A 245 10.73 6.41 -5.91
N LEU A 246 10.46 6.97 -4.73
CA LEU A 246 11.15 6.73 -3.48
C LEU A 246 10.13 6.24 -2.46
N TRP A 247 10.45 5.17 -1.77
CA TRP A 247 9.60 4.60 -0.75
C TRP A 247 10.15 4.89 0.64
N GLN A 248 9.35 5.48 1.50
CA GLN A 248 9.60 5.58 2.92
C GLN A 248 8.83 4.48 3.64
N ILE A 249 9.55 3.54 4.22
CA ILE A 249 8.97 2.42 4.96
C ILE A 249 8.45 2.93 6.31
N TYR A 250 7.40 2.31 6.82
CA TYR A 250 6.94 2.57 8.18
C TYR A 250 8.06 2.25 9.16
N PHE A 251 8.47 3.27 9.92
CA PHE A 251 9.57 3.13 10.88
C PHE A 251 9.16 2.20 12.02
N GLN A 252 10.04 1.27 12.36
CA GLN A 252 9.89 0.34 13.48
C GLN A 252 11.10 0.49 14.40
N ASP A 253 10.85 0.64 15.70
CA ASP A 253 11.90 0.88 16.71
C ASP A 253 12.91 -0.27 16.81
N ASP A 254 12.54 -1.48 16.38
CA ASP A 254 13.41 -2.65 16.33
C ASP A 254 14.34 -2.70 15.11
N GLY A 255 14.26 -1.70 14.23
CA GLY A 255 15.07 -1.60 13.01
C GLY A 255 14.65 -2.52 11.86
N ALA A 256 13.50 -3.18 11.93
CA ALA A 256 13.01 -4.12 10.90
C ALA A 256 12.82 -3.47 9.52
N HIS A 257 12.67 -2.15 9.45
CA HIS A 257 12.56 -1.41 8.19
C HIS A 257 13.82 -1.51 7.31
N GLY A 258 15.02 -1.63 7.89
CA GLY A 258 16.28 -1.78 7.15
C GLY A 258 16.33 -3.05 6.31
N PRO A 259 16.22 -4.26 6.88
CA PRO A 259 16.14 -5.51 6.13
C PRO A 259 15.04 -5.52 5.06
N LYS A 260 13.87 -4.96 5.35
CA LYS A 260 12.76 -4.84 4.37
C LYS A 260 13.17 -3.99 3.17
N LEU A 261 13.84 -2.85 3.40
CA LEU A 261 14.33 -2.01 2.31
C LEU A 261 15.35 -2.76 1.45
N GLU A 262 16.36 -3.38 2.07
CA GLU A 262 17.40 -4.09 1.32
C GLU A 262 16.83 -5.27 0.51
N ALA A 263 15.86 -6.01 1.07
CA ALA A 263 15.17 -7.07 0.35
C ALA A 263 14.41 -6.53 -0.88
N PHE A 264 13.76 -5.36 -0.74
CA PHE A 264 13.11 -4.71 -1.88
C PHE A 264 14.13 -4.23 -2.92
N LEU A 265 15.21 -3.54 -2.51
CA LEU A 265 16.25 -3.05 -3.42
C LEU A 265 16.93 -4.19 -4.20
N ALA A 266 17.14 -5.33 -3.54
CA ALA A 266 17.70 -6.53 -4.20
C ALA A 266 16.79 -7.07 -5.32
N ARG A 267 15.47 -6.88 -5.24
CA ARG A 267 14.51 -7.27 -6.29
C ARG A 267 14.30 -6.18 -7.33
N TYR A 268 14.17 -4.92 -6.89
CA TYR A 268 13.95 -3.78 -7.76
C TYR A 268 15.18 -3.42 -8.61
N GLN A 269 16.39 -3.61 -8.05
CA GLN A 269 17.69 -3.39 -8.71
C GLN A 269 17.83 -2.01 -9.37
N PRO A 270 17.61 -0.92 -8.65
CA PRO A 270 17.84 0.42 -9.18
C PRO A 270 19.34 0.67 -9.37
N ASP A 271 19.69 1.75 -10.08
CA ASP A 271 21.08 2.22 -10.12
C ASP A 271 21.59 2.60 -8.71
N GLU A 272 22.94 2.70 -8.58
CA GLU A 272 23.58 2.92 -7.27
C GLU A 272 23.16 4.25 -6.61
N THR A 273 23.02 5.31 -7.40
CA THR A 273 22.58 6.63 -6.90
C THR A 273 21.15 6.56 -6.36
N THR A 274 20.26 5.91 -7.10
CA THR A 274 18.88 5.69 -6.68
C THR A 274 18.81 4.80 -5.44
N ALA A 275 19.61 3.71 -5.38
CA ALA A 275 19.67 2.86 -4.18
C ALA A 275 20.19 3.62 -2.94
N ALA A 276 21.23 4.44 -3.11
CA ALA A 276 21.73 5.30 -2.03
C ALA A 276 20.66 6.28 -1.54
N LEU A 277 19.88 6.85 -2.47
CA LEU A 277 18.79 7.77 -2.12
C LEU A 277 17.65 7.07 -1.36
N PHE A 278 17.28 5.84 -1.73
CA PHE A 278 16.33 5.03 -0.95
C PHE A 278 16.81 4.83 0.49
N ARG A 279 18.11 4.50 0.67
CA ARG A 279 18.68 4.35 2.02
C ARG A 279 18.66 5.65 2.79
N ALA A 280 19.13 6.76 2.19
CA ALA A 280 19.14 8.07 2.82
C ALA A 280 17.73 8.56 3.20
N TRP A 281 16.73 8.29 2.35
CA TRP A 281 15.32 8.61 2.58
C TRP A 281 14.71 7.84 3.76
N ASN A 282 15.27 6.67 4.10
CA ASN A 282 14.89 5.82 5.23
C ASN A 282 15.88 5.91 6.41
N GLU A 283 16.74 6.92 6.47
CA GLU A 283 17.75 7.14 7.54
C GLU A 283 18.79 6.01 7.66
N LEU A 284 19.03 5.26 6.57
CA LEU A 284 19.93 4.10 6.51
C LEU A 284 21.23 4.38 5.75
N GLY A 285 21.53 5.63 5.42
CA GLY A 285 22.75 6.01 4.70
C GLY A 285 22.86 7.50 4.43
N ASP A 286 23.97 7.88 3.81
CA ASP A 286 24.24 9.26 3.43
C ASP A 286 23.48 9.67 2.17
N TRP A 287 23.16 10.96 2.09
CA TRP A 287 22.50 11.53 0.92
C TRP A 287 23.46 11.57 -0.28
N PRO A 288 23.05 11.12 -1.47
CA PRO A 288 23.87 11.21 -2.66
C PRO A 288 24.08 12.68 -3.06
N ALA A 289 25.18 12.95 -3.76
CA ALA A 289 25.51 14.30 -4.26
C ALA A 289 24.68 14.69 -5.49
N ALA A 290 24.10 13.73 -6.20
CA ALA A 290 23.30 13.94 -7.40
C ALA A 290 21.85 13.44 -7.20
N PRO A 291 20.85 14.07 -7.85
CA PRO A 291 19.48 13.59 -7.82
C PRO A 291 19.34 12.23 -8.55
N PRO A 292 18.27 11.49 -8.29
CA PRO A 292 18.00 10.21 -8.97
C PRO A 292 17.74 10.46 -10.46
N SER A 293 17.98 9.44 -11.27
CA SER A 293 17.53 9.45 -12.65
C SER A 293 15.99 9.52 -12.70
N LEU A 294 15.46 10.39 -13.55
CA LEU A 294 14.03 10.49 -13.81
C LEU A 294 13.62 9.73 -15.10
N ASP A 295 14.53 8.94 -15.66
CA ASP A 295 14.17 8.03 -16.74
C ASP A 295 13.21 6.94 -16.22
N ALA A 296 12.01 6.91 -16.77
CA ALA A 296 10.97 5.98 -16.37
C ALA A 296 11.20 4.54 -16.90
N SER A 297 12.20 4.30 -17.73
CA SER A 297 12.40 3.00 -18.40
C SER A 297 12.51 1.84 -17.40
N HIS A 298 13.26 2.04 -16.31
CA HIS A 298 13.43 1.04 -15.26
C HIS A 298 12.11 0.79 -14.51
N ALA A 299 11.40 1.85 -14.11
CA ALA A 299 10.12 1.73 -13.41
C ALA A 299 9.03 1.09 -14.31
N LEU A 300 9.03 1.37 -15.61
CA LEU A 300 8.13 0.76 -16.58
C LEU A 300 8.44 -0.73 -16.78
N ALA A 301 9.73 -1.10 -16.88
CA ALA A 301 10.14 -2.50 -16.96
C ALA A 301 9.73 -3.27 -15.70
N TRP A 302 9.96 -2.70 -14.52
CA TRP A 302 9.52 -3.26 -13.25
C TRP A 302 8.00 -3.45 -13.19
N ARG A 303 7.22 -2.42 -13.52
CA ARG A 303 5.75 -2.51 -13.61
C ARG A 303 5.31 -3.65 -14.53
N SER A 304 5.94 -3.76 -15.70
CA SER A 304 5.60 -4.79 -16.68
C SER A 304 5.91 -6.19 -16.14
N GLN A 305 7.02 -6.37 -15.43
CA GLN A 305 7.37 -7.62 -14.77
C GLN A 305 6.33 -8.00 -13.71
N LEU A 306 5.93 -7.06 -12.87
CA LEU A 306 4.90 -7.27 -11.84
C LEU A 306 3.54 -7.61 -12.47
N ALA A 307 3.21 -6.99 -13.60
CA ALA A 307 1.91 -7.17 -14.28
C ALA A 307 1.71 -8.57 -14.86
N ILE A 308 2.78 -9.36 -15.07
CA ILE A 308 2.70 -10.75 -15.53
C ILE A 308 2.06 -11.64 -14.47
N GLN A 309 2.19 -11.29 -13.20
CA GLN A 309 1.67 -12.08 -12.10
C GLN A 309 0.17 -11.82 -11.90
N PRO A 310 -0.60 -12.83 -11.45
CA PRO A 310 -1.97 -12.60 -10.99
C PRO A 310 -1.98 -11.57 -9.85
N ASP A 311 -2.98 -10.69 -9.86
CA ASP A 311 -3.18 -9.72 -8.78
C ASP A 311 -3.63 -10.41 -7.47
N LEU A 312 -3.47 -9.69 -6.34
CA LEU A 312 -3.78 -10.19 -5.01
C LEU A 312 -5.23 -10.69 -4.88
N THR A 313 -6.18 -9.95 -5.40
CA THR A 313 -7.60 -10.29 -5.31
C THR A 313 -7.92 -11.55 -6.10
N SER A 314 -7.37 -11.70 -7.31
CA SER A 314 -7.50 -12.93 -8.11
C SER A 314 -6.95 -14.15 -7.38
N GLN A 315 -5.80 -14.00 -6.72
CA GLN A 315 -5.19 -15.08 -5.96
C GLN A 315 -5.99 -15.45 -4.71
N LEU A 316 -6.52 -14.44 -3.98
CA LEU A 316 -7.41 -14.68 -2.83
C LEU A 316 -8.69 -15.41 -3.25
N LEU A 317 -9.34 -14.96 -4.32
CA LEU A 317 -10.53 -15.61 -4.87
C LEU A 317 -10.23 -17.07 -5.26
N GLY A 318 -9.10 -17.30 -5.94
CA GLY A 318 -8.65 -18.64 -6.31
C GLY A 318 -8.32 -19.51 -5.08
N PHE A 319 -7.75 -18.93 -4.03
CA PHE A 319 -7.42 -19.66 -2.79
C PHE A 319 -8.67 -20.09 -2.03
N VAL A 320 -9.65 -19.21 -1.92
CA VAL A 320 -10.93 -19.51 -1.24
C VAL A 320 -11.78 -20.48 -2.06
N GLY A 321 -11.79 -20.34 -3.40
CA GLY A 321 -12.60 -21.18 -4.29
C GLY A 321 -12.09 -22.60 -4.52
N LYS A 322 -10.79 -22.89 -4.32
CA LYS A 322 -10.17 -24.21 -4.56
C LYS A 322 -10.51 -25.30 -3.55
N SER A 323 -11.33 -25.01 -2.57
CA SER A 323 -11.61 -25.89 -1.45
C SER A 323 -13.09 -26.28 -1.40
N GLY A 324 -13.67 -26.62 -2.55
CA GLY A 324 -14.95 -27.28 -2.71
C GLY A 324 -14.75 -28.77 -2.92
#